data_f3d9095d9cf242dac5fd57314f08da0f
#
_entry.id   f3d9095d9cf242dac5fd57314f08da0f
#
_cell.length_a   1.000
_cell.length_b   1.000
_cell.length_c   1.000
_cell.angle_alpha   90.00
_cell.angle_beta   90.00
_cell.angle_gamma   90.00
#
_symmetry.space_group_name_H-M   'P 1'
#
loop_
_entity.id
_entity.type
_entity.pdbx_description
1 polymer ?
#
loop_
_entity_poly.entity_id
_entity_poly.type
_entity_poly.pdbx_seq_one_letter_code
_entity_poly.pdbx_strand_id
1 'polypeptide(L)'
;MISNKRHSRRTVLAGVLLSGALLATPQVSFAQDEANYLLATASTGGTYYPVGVALATLTKVKLQPKEKIGMSAISSAGSGENVRLLREDEAQFAILQGLFGYYAWNGLGPVEADGKQENMRSVTMLWQNVEHFLIDADKSETGTIDDFVALKGSAVGLGAKNSGTIGSNTVILGNLGVDVESDFDLMYGGYGPTAEALQNGQIDGASIPAGVPVGAVTQLTASMGDGVKLLSFTDEQMATANGDMGLWVRYDIPGGTYPGHDDAVATIAKPNFLAVRADVPEEHVYLFTKTVYENLPFLQAIHPATKAMAIEKAIAGLPVPLHPGAMRYYKEVGIDIPENLMAK
;
A
#
# COMPACT_ATOMS: atom_id res chain seq x y z
N MET A 1 -107.47 26.02 27.37
CA MET A 1 -107.67 25.96 25.92
C MET A 1 -106.49 25.16 25.31
N ILE A 2 -106.76 24.04 24.99
CA ILE A 2 -106.56 23.08 23.94
C ILE A 2 -105.49 23.49 22.91
N SER A 3 -104.49 22.68 22.70
CA SER A 3 -104.10 22.26 21.36
C SER A 3 -103.09 21.14 21.36
N ASN A 4 -103.48 20.05 20.75
CA ASN A 4 -102.76 18.86 20.33
C ASN A 4 -101.61 19.18 19.37
N LYS A 5 -100.46 18.52 19.49
CA LYS A 5 -99.62 18.25 18.31
C LYS A 5 -98.92 16.94 18.35
N ARG A 6 -99.08 16.26 17.27
CA ARG A 6 -98.71 14.93 16.88
C ARG A 6 -97.20 14.67 16.87
N HIS A 7 -96.84 13.43 17.25
CA HIS A 7 -95.52 12.84 17.10
C HIS A 7 -95.20 12.52 15.62
N SER A 8 -94.05 12.93 15.16
CA SER A 8 -93.46 12.40 13.93
C SER A 8 -92.20 11.67 14.30
N ARG A 9 -92.22 10.38 14.11
CA ARG A 9 -90.98 9.48 14.24
C ARG A 9 -90.10 9.71 13.03
N ARG A 10 -88.90 10.20 13.20
CA ARG A 10 -87.85 10.18 12.20
C ARG A 10 -86.80 9.19 12.67
N THR A 11 -86.64 8.13 11.88
CA THR A 11 -85.59 7.11 11.97
C THR A 11 -84.27 7.75 11.57
N VAL A 12 -83.28 7.73 12.48
CA VAL A 12 -81.91 8.20 12.17
C VAL A 12 -81.06 6.91 11.91
N LEU A 13 -80.65 6.75 10.66
CA LEU A 13 -79.62 5.78 10.30
C LEU A 13 -78.29 6.29 10.84
N ALA A 14 -77.66 5.54 11.76
CA ALA A 14 -76.29 5.77 12.20
C ALA A 14 -75.31 5.14 11.18
N GLY A 15 -74.65 5.97 10.39
CA GLY A 15 -73.53 5.55 9.54
C GLY A 15 -72.29 5.44 10.39
N VAL A 16 -71.77 4.22 10.50
CA VAL A 16 -70.45 3.95 11.13
C VAL A 16 -69.35 4.29 10.13
N LEU A 17 -68.68 5.39 10.32
CA LEU A 17 -67.43 5.75 9.64
C LEU A 17 -66.28 5.00 10.33
N LEU A 18 -65.83 3.90 9.72
CA LEU A 18 -64.54 3.28 10.07
C LEU A 18 -63.39 4.18 9.59
N SER A 19 -62.87 5.02 10.47
CA SER A 19 -61.62 5.74 10.25
C SER A 19 -60.45 4.75 10.34
N GLY A 20 -59.95 4.31 9.18
CA GLY A 20 -58.70 3.55 9.11
C GLY A 20 -57.53 4.41 9.53
N ALA A 21 -57.06 4.27 10.78
CA ALA A 21 -55.79 4.83 11.21
C ALA A 21 -54.65 4.01 10.55
N LEU A 22 -54.04 4.56 9.49
CA LEU A 22 -52.75 4.07 8.99
C LEU A 22 -51.73 4.29 10.12
N LEU A 23 -51.37 3.21 10.77
CA LEU A 23 -50.18 3.15 11.64
C LEU A 23 -48.93 3.33 10.76
N ALA A 24 -48.47 4.56 10.59
CA ALA A 24 -47.16 4.84 10.08
C ALA A 24 -46.15 4.32 11.12
N THR A 25 -45.62 3.14 10.86
CA THR A 25 -44.42 2.65 11.61
C THR A 25 -43.31 3.66 11.36
N PRO A 26 -42.70 4.24 12.41
CA PRO A 26 -41.51 5.05 12.20
C PRO A 26 -40.44 4.12 11.61
N GLN A 27 -40.03 4.39 10.36
CA GLN A 27 -38.80 3.85 9.85
C GLN A 27 -37.66 4.46 10.70
N VAL A 28 -37.15 3.68 11.63
CA VAL A 28 -35.92 3.99 12.32
C VAL A 28 -34.81 3.91 11.25
N SER A 29 -34.51 5.03 10.64
CA SER A 29 -33.31 5.18 9.87
C SER A 29 -32.15 5.09 10.87
N PHE A 30 -31.51 3.93 10.95
CA PHE A 30 -30.22 3.84 11.59
C PHE A 30 -29.28 4.75 10.78
N ALA A 31 -28.91 5.89 11.34
CA ALA A 31 -27.82 6.67 10.80
C ALA A 31 -26.60 5.72 10.75
N GLN A 32 -26.13 5.41 9.55
CA GLN A 32 -24.90 4.63 9.37
C GLN A 32 -23.79 5.45 10.02
N ASP A 33 -23.13 4.89 11.04
CA ASP A 33 -22.02 5.54 11.72
C ASP A 33 -20.92 5.83 10.69
N GLU A 34 -20.30 7.01 10.80
CA GLU A 34 -19.22 7.40 9.91
C GLU A 34 -17.96 6.60 10.27
N ALA A 35 -17.44 5.85 9.30
CA ALA A 35 -16.19 5.11 9.44
C ALA A 35 -15.04 5.92 8.82
N ASN A 36 -14.03 6.26 9.61
CA ASN A 36 -12.84 6.97 9.18
C ASN A 36 -11.60 6.10 9.40
N TYR A 37 -10.97 5.65 8.31
CA TYR A 37 -9.80 4.77 8.33
C TYR A 37 -8.51 5.53 8.16
N LEU A 38 -7.44 5.02 8.78
CA LEU A 38 -6.07 5.45 8.53
C LEU A 38 -5.38 4.45 7.59
N LEU A 39 -4.71 5.00 6.57
CA LEU A 39 -3.87 4.27 5.63
C LEU A 39 -2.41 4.62 5.90
N ALA A 40 -1.65 3.69 6.48
CA ALA A 40 -0.22 3.83 6.69
C ALA A 40 0.55 3.67 5.38
N THR A 41 1.47 4.59 5.12
CA THR A 41 2.24 4.67 3.87
C THR A 41 3.74 4.52 4.13
N ALA A 42 4.56 5.51 3.81
CA ALA A 42 5.98 5.58 4.12
C ALA A 42 6.49 7.02 3.97
N SER A 43 7.81 7.16 3.72
CA SER A 43 8.49 8.43 3.43
C SER A 43 7.84 9.18 2.25
N THR A 44 7.72 10.50 2.38
CA THR A 44 7.10 11.38 1.38
C THR A 44 7.86 11.42 0.04
N GLY A 45 9.16 11.13 0.03
CA GLY A 45 10.00 11.07 -1.18
C GLY A 45 9.83 9.79 -2.00
N GLY A 46 9.07 8.80 -1.50
CA GLY A 46 8.79 7.53 -2.17
C GLY A 46 7.41 7.48 -2.83
N THR A 47 7.04 6.31 -3.36
CA THR A 47 5.79 6.09 -4.09
C THR A 47 4.58 5.82 -3.17
N TYR A 48 4.78 5.22 -1.98
CA TYR A 48 3.68 4.87 -1.07
C TYR A 48 2.86 6.09 -0.66
N TYR A 49 3.53 7.19 -0.29
CA TYR A 49 2.84 8.36 0.24
C TYR A 49 1.92 9.03 -0.80
N PRO A 50 2.39 9.46 -1.99
CA PRO A 50 1.52 10.09 -2.97
C PRO A 50 0.37 9.17 -3.44
N VAL A 51 0.61 7.86 -3.60
CA VAL A 51 -0.45 6.91 -3.97
C VAL A 51 -1.41 6.69 -2.80
N GLY A 52 -0.92 6.60 -1.57
CA GLY A 52 -1.78 6.51 -0.39
C GLY A 52 -2.69 7.72 -0.22
N VAL A 53 -2.16 8.94 -0.45
CA VAL A 53 -2.96 10.17 -0.48
C VAL A 53 -4.02 10.12 -1.59
N ALA A 54 -3.68 9.57 -2.77
CA ALA A 54 -4.63 9.41 -3.87
C ALA A 54 -5.75 8.41 -3.52
N LEU A 55 -5.42 7.27 -2.91
CA LEU A 55 -6.40 6.28 -2.43
C LEU A 55 -7.32 6.88 -1.37
N ALA A 56 -6.78 7.61 -0.40
CA ALA A 56 -7.55 8.30 0.63
C ALA A 56 -8.48 9.38 0.03
N THR A 57 -7.98 10.16 -0.93
CA THR A 57 -8.75 11.16 -1.65
C THR A 57 -9.89 10.51 -2.44
N LEU A 58 -9.61 9.43 -3.15
CA LEU A 58 -10.60 8.68 -3.92
C LEU A 58 -11.72 8.16 -3.00
N THR A 59 -11.36 7.56 -1.86
CA THR A 59 -12.30 7.10 -0.84
C THR A 59 -13.19 8.25 -0.34
N LYS A 60 -12.55 9.36 0.03
CA LYS A 60 -13.25 10.55 0.53
C LYS A 60 -14.24 11.12 -0.49
N VAL A 61 -13.86 11.17 -1.76
CA VAL A 61 -14.71 11.75 -2.81
C VAL A 61 -15.83 10.81 -3.24
N LYS A 62 -15.56 9.50 -3.30
CA LYS A 62 -16.51 8.52 -3.85
C LYS A 62 -17.39 7.85 -2.79
N LEU A 63 -16.83 7.53 -1.63
CA LEU A 63 -17.52 6.75 -0.60
C LEU A 63 -18.04 7.59 0.57
N GLN A 64 -17.33 8.61 1.02
CA GLN A 64 -17.75 9.37 2.19
C GLN A 64 -19.13 10.04 2.04
N PRO A 65 -19.50 10.63 0.89
CA PRO A 65 -20.80 11.32 0.79
C PRO A 65 -22.01 10.41 0.92
N LYS A 66 -21.92 9.17 0.45
CA LYS A 66 -23.04 8.21 0.38
C LYS A 66 -22.93 7.11 1.43
N GLU A 67 -21.75 6.53 1.51
CA GLU A 67 -21.49 5.32 2.33
C GLU A 67 -20.90 5.67 3.69
N LYS A 68 -20.62 6.96 3.98
CA LYS A 68 -20.01 7.42 5.24
C LYS A 68 -18.66 6.77 5.53
N ILE A 69 -17.92 6.37 4.48
CA ILE A 69 -16.58 5.77 4.58
C ILE A 69 -15.54 6.80 4.16
N GLY A 70 -14.76 7.29 5.11
CA GLY A 70 -13.63 8.19 4.92
C GLY A 70 -12.30 7.47 5.09
N MET A 71 -11.23 8.05 4.54
CA MET A 71 -9.86 7.58 4.72
C MET A 71 -8.89 8.75 4.74
N SER A 72 -7.83 8.62 5.54
CA SER A 72 -6.70 9.55 5.58
C SER A 72 -5.39 8.79 5.47
N ALA A 73 -4.47 9.27 4.65
CA ALA A 73 -3.13 8.70 4.53
C ALA A 73 -2.21 9.33 5.58
N ILE A 74 -1.38 8.50 6.22
CA ILE A 74 -0.33 8.93 7.14
C ILE A 74 1.04 8.46 6.65
N SER A 75 2.07 9.28 6.85
CA SER A 75 3.45 8.87 6.63
C SER A 75 3.94 7.99 7.78
N SER A 76 4.87 7.10 7.49
CA SER A 76 5.52 6.22 8.46
C SER A 76 6.96 5.93 8.03
N ALA A 77 7.67 5.10 8.79
CA ALA A 77 8.97 4.56 8.36
C ALA A 77 8.83 3.57 7.19
N GLY A 78 7.65 2.98 6.97
CA GLY A 78 7.37 1.99 5.94
C GLY A 78 6.95 0.63 6.49
N SER A 79 7.20 -0.45 5.75
CA SER A 79 6.54 -1.75 5.95
C SER A 79 6.69 -2.34 7.35
N GLY A 80 7.82 -2.21 7.99
CA GLY A 80 8.00 -2.74 9.37
C GLY A 80 7.14 -2.00 10.38
N GLU A 81 7.15 -0.65 10.36
CA GLU A 81 6.26 0.14 11.19
C GLU A 81 4.79 -0.08 10.84
N ASN A 82 4.47 -0.22 9.56
CA ASN A 82 3.10 -0.44 9.09
C ASN A 82 2.51 -1.76 9.61
N VAL A 83 3.32 -2.82 9.71
CA VAL A 83 2.89 -4.09 10.36
C VAL A 83 2.52 -3.83 11.82
N ARG A 84 3.32 -3.05 12.56
CA ARG A 84 3.01 -2.66 13.94
C ARG A 84 1.72 -1.85 14.02
N LEU A 85 1.57 -0.83 13.18
CA LEU A 85 0.37 0.03 13.16
C LEU A 85 -0.91 -0.77 12.89
N LEU A 86 -0.87 -1.76 11.99
CA LEU A 86 -2.00 -2.67 11.76
C LEU A 86 -2.27 -3.55 12.97
N ARG A 87 -1.22 -4.10 13.61
CA ARG A 87 -1.36 -4.97 14.78
C ARG A 87 -1.99 -4.23 15.97
N GLU A 88 -1.56 -2.99 16.22
CA GLU A 88 -1.96 -2.17 17.36
C GLU A 88 -3.23 -1.36 17.11
N ASP A 89 -3.87 -1.54 15.94
CA ASP A 89 -5.07 -0.79 15.51
C ASP A 89 -4.85 0.74 15.43
N GLU A 90 -3.60 1.15 15.23
CA GLU A 90 -3.25 2.54 14.96
C GLU A 90 -3.48 2.93 13.49
N ALA A 91 -3.57 1.94 12.59
CA ALA A 91 -4.04 2.08 11.21
C ALA A 91 -4.83 0.84 10.81
N GLN A 92 -5.85 1.01 9.96
CA GLN A 92 -6.68 -0.10 9.50
C GLN A 92 -6.25 -0.60 8.13
N PHE A 93 -5.58 0.25 7.35
CA PHE A 93 -4.99 -0.08 6.04
C PHE A 93 -3.51 0.26 6.03
N ALA A 94 -2.73 -0.46 5.25
CA ALA A 94 -1.32 -0.16 5.06
C ALA A 94 -0.80 -0.61 3.69
N ILE A 95 0.14 0.14 3.11
CA ILE A 95 0.93 -0.32 1.97
C ILE A 95 2.15 -1.06 2.50
N LEU A 96 2.35 -2.29 2.06
CA LEU A 96 3.43 -3.18 2.49
C LEU A 96 4.18 -3.77 1.30
N GLN A 97 5.47 -4.01 1.48
CA GLN A 97 6.24 -4.92 0.62
C GLN A 97 5.78 -6.36 0.84
N GLY A 98 5.77 -7.17 -0.21
CA GLY A 98 5.45 -8.60 -0.12
C GLY A 98 6.28 -9.35 0.92
N LEU A 99 7.58 -9.02 1.04
CA LEU A 99 8.48 -9.57 2.07
C LEU A 99 7.94 -9.38 3.49
N PHE A 100 7.48 -8.17 3.83
CA PHE A 100 6.96 -7.89 5.17
C PHE A 100 5.57 -8.48 5.40
N GLY A 101 4.75 -8.60 4.35
CA GLY A 101 3.51 -9.38 4.43
C GLY A 101 3.78 -10.85 4.75
N TYR A 102 4.77 -11.44 4.07
CA TYR A 102 5.21 -12.81 4.33
C TYR A 102 5.76 -12.99 5.76
N TYR A 103 6.63 -12.09 6.20
CA TYR A 103 7.18 -12.12 7.56
C TYR A 103 6.08 -12.00 8.62
N ALA A 104 5.19 -11.02 8.48
CA ALA A 104 4.11 -10.79 9.43
C ALA A 104 3.15 -11.98 9.52
N TRP A 105 2.77 -12.55 8.38
CA TRP A 105 1.85 -13.69 8.34
C TRP A 105 2.44 -14.97 8.97
N ASN A 106 3.75 -15.18 8.79
CA ASN A 106 4.41 -16.39 9.27
C ASN A 106 5.11 -16.20 10.64
N GLY A 107 5.20 -14.98 11.18
CA GLY A 107 5.92 -14.67 12.42
C GLY A 107 7.43 -14.88 12.23
N LEU A 108 8.02 -14.26 11.21
CA LEU A 108 9.42 -14.44 10.84
C LEU A 108 10.14 -13.09 10.70
N GLY A 109 11.47 -13.13 10.57
CA GLY A 109 12.31 -11.97 10.28
C GLY A 109 12.22 -10.88 11.34
N PRO A 110 12.27 -9.60 10.96
CA PRO A 110 12.28 -8.49 11.93
C PRO A 110 11.04 -8.38 12.82
N VAL A 111 9.95 -9.08 12.49
CA VAL A 111 8.69 -9.08 13.24
C VAL A 111 8.44 -10.41 13.98
N GLU A 112 9.43 -11.30 14.03
CA GLU A 112 9.32 -12.63 14.67
C GLU A 112 8.94 -12.54 16.15
N ALA A 113 9.49 -11.58 16.88
CA ALA A 113 9.20 -11.36 18.30
C ALA A 113 7.73 -11.05 18.58
N ASP A 114 7.01 -10.52 17.59
CA ASP A 114 5.60 -10.18 17.68
C ASP A 114 4.67 -11.36 17.31
N GLY A 115 5.23 -12.47 16.82
CA GLY A 115 4.50 -13.65 16.37
C GLY A 115 3.72 -13.43 15.08
N LYS A 116 2.88 -14.40 14.73
CA LYS A 116 2.05 -14.36 13.52
C LYS A 116 0.97 -13.29 13.61
N GLN A 117 0.81 -12.52 12.52
CA GLN A 117 -0.18 -11.45 12.42
C GLN A 117 -1.46 -11.95 11.73
N GLU A 118 -2.22 -12.84 12.39
CA GLU A 118 -3.41 -13.49 11.82
C GLU A 118 -4.59 -12.53 11.58
N ASN A 119 -4.52 -11.30 12.09
CA ASN A 119 -5.49 -10.24 11.84
C ASN A 119 -5.21 -9.43 10.56
N MET A 120 -4.15 -9.75 9.80
CA MET A 120 -3.83 -9.09 8.53
C MET A 120 -4.51 -9.82 7.36
N ARG A 121 -4.99 -9.03 6.38
CA ARG A 121 -5.54 -9.53 5.12
C ARG A 121 -5.00 -8.70 3.95
N SER A 122 -4.96 -9.29 2.77
CA SER A 122 -4.67 -8.58 1.53
C SER A 122 -5.93 -7.98 0.93
N VAL A 123 -5.79 -6.77 0.36
CA VAL A 123 -6.81 -6.17 -0.51
C VAL A 123 -6.44 -6.40 -1.97
N THR A 124 -5.27 -5.94 -2.38
CA THR A 124 -4.82 -6.00 -3.77
C THR A 124 -3.31 -5.86 -3.91
N MET A 125 -2.74 -6.44 -4.96
CA MET A 125 -1.41 -6.10 -5.45
C MET A 125 -1.44 -4.69 -6.04
N LEU A 126 -0.39 -3.91 -5.81
CA LEU A 126 -0.30 -2.52 -6.24
C LEU A 126 0.66 -2.37 -7.44
N TRP A 127 1.96 -2.31 -7.19
CA TRP A 127 3.02 -2.20 -8.20
C TRP A 127 4.30 -2.87 -7.71
N GLN A 128 5.28 -3.00 -8.59
CA GLN A 128 6.60 -3.53 -8.23
C GLN A 128 7.40 -2.50 -7.42
N ASN A 129 7.93 -2.93 -6.29
CA ASN A 129 8.92 -2.20 -5.51
C ASN A 129 10.28 -2.47 -6.12
N VAL A 130 10.73 -1.54 -6.94
CA VAL A 130 11.97 -1.67 -7.74
C VAL A 130 13.15 -1.20 -6.91
N GLU A 131 14.19 -2.01 -6.80
CA GLU A 131 15.40 -1.66 -6.07
C GLU A 131 16.20 -0.61 -6.86
N HIS A 132 16.61 0.47 -6.17
CA HIS A 132 17.48 1.52 -6.69
C HIS A 132 18.68 1.63 -5.76
N PHE A 133 19.78 1.03 -6.13
CA PHE A 133 21.07 1.22 -5.47
C PHE A 133 21.83 2.33 -6.18
N LEU A 134 22.17 3.37 -5.46
CA LEU A 134 22.80 4.58 -5.95
C LEU A 134 24.10 4.80 -5.20
N ILE A 135 25.18 5.17 -5.92
CA ILE A 135 26.45 5.53 -5.33
C ILE A 135 26.99 6.80 -5.95
N ASP A 136 27.91 7.46 -5.26
CA ASP A 136 28.75 8.47 -5.86
C ASP A 136 29.46 7.87 -7.09
N ALA A 137 29.41 8.57 -8.23
CA ALA A 137 29.96 8.04 -9.49
C ALA A 137 31.45 7.75 -9.43
N ASP A 138 32.22 8.49 -8.58
CA ASP A 138 33.65 8.27 -8.39
C ASP A 138 33.97 6.94 -7.68
N LYS A 139 32.95 6.30 -7.08
CA LYS A 139 33.03 4.98 -6.44
C LYS A 139 32.63 3.83 -7.36
N SER A 140 32.15 4.13 -8.58
CA SER A 140 31.67 3.11 -9.52
C SER A 140 32.80 2.60 -10.41
N GLU A 141 33.10 1.31 -10.29
CA GLU A 141 34.07 0.62 -11.14
C GLU A 141 33.40 -0.29 -12.17
N THR A 142 32.36 -1.02 -11.74
CA THR A 142 31.67 -2.03 -12.56
C THR A 142 30.31 -1.56 -13.06
N GLY A 143 29.69 -0.59 -12.40
CA GLY A 143 28.31 -0.16 -12.64
C GLY A 143 27.25 -1.16 -12.18
N THR A 144 27.66 -2.14 -11.37
CA THR A 144 26.77 -3.17 -10.82
C THR A 144 26.71 -3.12 -9.28
N ILE A 145 25.84 -3.94 -8.69
CA ILE A 145 25.70 -4.03 -7.22
C ILE A 145 27.00 -4.37 -6.51
N ASP A 146 28.00 -4.93 -7.20
CA ASP A 146 29.32 -5.20 -6.63
C ASP A 146 30.02 -3.93 -6.17
N ASP A 147 29.78 -2.80 -6.83
CA ASP A 147 30.32 -1.50 -6.41
C ASP A 147 29.72 -1.08 -5.05
N PHE A 148 28.43 -1.39 -4.80
CA PHE A 148 27.83 -1.15 -3.50
C PHE A 148 28.40 -2.08 -2.41
N VAL A 149 28.61 -3.35 -2.74
CA VAL A 149 29.27 -4.32 -1.86
C VAL A 149 30.69 -3.87 -1.49
N ALA A 150 31.38 -3.22 -2.42
CA ALA A 150 32.73 -2.68 -2.19
C ALA A 150 32.77 -1.46 -1.25
N LEU A 151 31.63 -0.83 -0.93
CA LEU A 151 31.55 0.30 0.02
C LEU A 151 31.68 -0.12 1.50
N LYS A 152 32.11 -1.35 1.83
CA LYS A 152 32.34 -1.77 3.22
C LYS A 152 33.24 -0.77 3.95
N GLY A 153 32.82 -0.37 5.15
CA GLY A 153 33.48 0.66 5.96
C GLY A 153 33.06 2.10 5.66
N SER A 154 32.25 2.31 4.63
CA SER A 154 31.71 3.63 4.27
C SER A 154 30.37 3.91 4.93
N ALA A 155 30.00 5.21 4.95
CA ALA A 155 28.67 5.65 5.34
C ALA A 155 27.67 5.42 4.21
N VAL A 156 26.54 4.77 4.50
CA VAL A 156 25.47 4.48 3.51
C VAL A 156 24.09 4.67 4.09
N GLY A 157 23.10 5.00 3.23
CA GLY A 157 21.70 5.14 3.60
C GLY A 157 20.88 3.95 3.09
N LEU A 158 20.48 3.04 3.98
CA LEU A 158 19.72 1.83 3.64
C LEU A 158 18.27 1.85 4.14
N GLY A 159 17.72 3.05 4.39
CA GLY A 159 16.36 3.28 4.83
C GLY A 159 16.24 3.68 6.31
N ALA A 160 15.04 4.01 6.73
CA ALA A 160 14.74 4.32 8.12
C ALA A 160 14.73 3.05 8.99
N LYS A 161 14.94 3.20 10.30
CA LYS A 161 14.70 2.10 11.24
C LYS A 161 13.27 1.61 11.11
N ASN A 162 13.05 0.30 11.20
CA ASN A 162 11.74 -0.33 11.03
C ASN A 162 11.09 -0.11 9.64
N SER A 163 11.88 0.29 8.63
CA SER A 163 11.39 0.36 7.25
C SER A 163 11.46 -0.99 6.54
N GLY A 164 10.64 -1.15 5.50
CA GLY A 164 10.80 -2.27 4.59
C GLY A 164 12.10 -2.20 3.80
N THR A 165 12.68 -1.02 3.64
CA THR A 165 13.94 -0.79 2.93
C THR A 165 15.11 -1.42 3.65
N ILE A 166 15.30 -1.13 4.95
CA ILE A 166 16.39 -1.76 5.71
C ILE A 166 16.22 -3.28 5.75
N GLY A 167 14.98 -3.78 5.93
CA GLY A 167 14.74 -5.22 5.94
C GLY A 167 15.02 -5.90 4.60
N SER A 168 14.70 -5.28 3.45
CA SER A 168 15.08 -5.81 2.13
C SER A 168 16.59 -5.81 1.93
N ASN A 169 17.25 -4.69 2.28
CA ASN A 169 18.68 -4.55 2.12
C ASN A 169 19.47 -5.55 2.98
N THR A 170 18.99 -5.84 4.19
CA THR A 170 19.59 -6.89 5.03
C THR A 170 19.54 -8.24 4.33
N VAL A 171 18.46 -8.58 3.62
CA VAL A 171 18.39 -9.85 2.87
C VAL A 171 19.24 -9.80 1.61
N ILE A 172 19.07 -8.77 0.76
CA ILE A 172 19.79 -8.65 -0.53
C ILE A 172 21.30 -8.63 -0.31
N LEU A 173 21.76 -7.71 0.53
CA LEU A 173 23.20 -7.52 0.79
C LEU A 173 23.76 -8.67 1.61
N GLY A 174 22.98 -9.24 2.56
CA GLY A 174 23.37 -10.42 3.30
C GLY A 174 23.66 -11.62 2.39
N ASN A 175 22.81 -11.87 1.40
CA ASN A 175 23.04 -12.91 0.41
C ASN A 175 24.24 -12.62 -0.51
N LEU A 176 24.61 -11.34 -0.70
CA LEU A 176 25.81 -10.90 -1.41
C LEU A 176 27.08 -10.85 -0.51
N GLY A 177 27.00 -11.35 0.73
CA GLY A 177 28.15 -11.47 1.64
C GLY A 177 28.46 -10.20 2.44
N VAL A 178 27.47 -9.35 2.67
CA VAL A 178 27.59 -8.11 3.46
C VAL A 178 26.71 -8.20 4.71
N ASP A 179 27.29 -8.03 5.87
CA ASP A 179 26.56 -7.76 7.10
C ASP A 179 26.28 -6.26 7.20
N VAL A 180 25.02 -5.90 6.97
CA VAL A 180 24.60 -4.49 6.86
C VAL A 180 24.91 -3.67 8.11
N GLU A 181 24.83 -4.29 9.31
CA GLU A 181 25.02 -3.59 10.58
C GLU A 181 26.49 -3.43 10.95
N SER A 182 27.35 -4.38 10.56
CA SER A 182 28.78 -4.38 10.92
C SER A 182 29.70 -3.89 9.82
N ASP A 183 29.29 -4.04 8.53
CA ASP A 183 30.12 -3.66 7.39
C ASP A 183 29.94 -2.20 6.94
N PHE A 184 28.88 -1.50 7.40
CA PHE A 184 28.61 -0.11 7.02
C PHE A 184 28.44 0.82 8.23
N ASP A 185 28.72 2.11 8.03
CA ASP A 185 28.24 3.18 8.92
C ASP A 185 26.84 3.61 8.43
N LEU A 186 25.79 3.19 9.16
CA LEU A 186 24.42 3.33 8.71
C LEU A 186 23.81 4.70 9.05
N MET A 187 23.52 5.49 8.03
CA MET A 187 22.65 6.63 8.15
C MET A 187 21.18 6.18 7.99
N TYR A 188 20.40 6.24 9.08
CA TYR A 188 18.99 5.93 9.04
C TYR A 188 18.17 7.16 8.65
N GLY A 189 17.38 7.05 7.59
CA GLY A 189 16.55 8.17 7.10
C GLY A 189 15.49 7.74 6.10
N GLY A 190 14.53 8.64 5.86
CA GLY A 190 13.59 8.52 4.75
C GLY A 190 14.27 8.89 3.42
N TYR A 191 13.62 8.64 2.30
CA TYR A 191 14.23 8.75 0.96
C TYR A 191 14.73 10.15 0.59
N GLY A 192 14.00 11.21 0.94
CA GLY A 192 14.45 12.58 0.70
C GLY A 192 15.75 12.90 1.43
N PRO A 193 15.80 12.80 2.78
CA PRO A 193 17.03 13.01 3.54
C PRO A 193 18.20 12.11 3.12
N THR A 194 17.94 10.85 2.73
CA THR A 194 18.99 9.94 2.24
C THR A 194 19.55 10.42 0.89
N ALA A 195 18.69 10.84 -0.03
CA ALA A 195 19.12 11.41 -1.31
C ALA A 195 19.93 12.71 -1.13
N GLU A 196 19.47 13.59 -0.23
CA GLU A 196 20.20 14.83 0.12
C GLU A 196 21.57 14.53 0.74
N ALA A 197 21.68 13.52 1.60
CA ALA A 197 22.95 13.13 2.21
C ALA A 197 23.95 12.61 1.16
N LEU A 198 23.49 11.80 0.18
CA LEU A 198 24.33 11.37 -0.94
C LEU A 198 24.76 12.57 -1.81
N GLN A 199 23.82 13.46 -2.15
CA GLN A 199 24.11 14.68 -2.91
C GLN A 199 25.17 15.56 -2.23
N ASN A 200 25.14 15.61 -0.89
CA ASN A 200 26.06 16.43 -0.11
C ASN A 200 27.40 15.72 0.25
N GLY A 201 27.61 14.49 -0.23
CA GLY A 201 28.81 13.69 0.09
C GLY A 201 28.91 13.27 1.57
N GLN A 202 27.78 13.22 2.27
CA GLN A 202 27.70 12.75 3.67
C GLN A 202 27.64 11.22 3.76
N ILE A 203 27.19 10.57 2.69
CA ILE A 203 27.19 9.11 2.49
C ILE A 203 27.69 8.79 1.09
N ASP A 204 28.30 7.63 0.92
CA ASP A 204 28.84 7.17 -0.37
C ASP A 204 27.82 6.36 -1.20
N GLY A 205 26.78 5.86 -0.57
CA GLY A 205 25.75 5.06 -1.25
C GLY A 205 24.38 5.11 -0.58
N ALA A 206 23.34 4.86 -1.36
CA ALA A 206 21.95 4.85 -0.92
C ALA A 206 21.15 3.74 -1.58
N SER A 207 20.17 3.16 -0.87
CA SER A 207 19.14 2.29 -1.44
C SER A 207 17.77 2.93 -1.26
N ILE A 208 17.06 3.14 -2.39
CA ILE A 208 15.75 3.83 -2.43
C ILE A 208 14.73 2.98 -3.21
N PRO A 209 14.34 1.79 -2.71
CA PRO A 209 13.39 0.93 -3.40
C PRO A 209 11.97 1.50 -3.43
N ALA A 210 11.41 1.67 -4.63
CA ALA A 210 10.06 2.22 -4.80
C ALA A 210 9.46 1.90 -6.18
N GLY A 211 8.25 2.37 -6.45
CA GLY A 211 7.66 2.35 -7.80
C GLY A 211 8.25 3.44 -8.69
N VAL A 212 8.60 3.07 -9.91
CA VAL A 212 9.26 3.93 -10.90
C VAL A 212 8.28 4.92 -11.56
N PRO A 213 8.66 6.20 -11.75
CA PRO A 213 9.84 6.89 -11.24
C PRO A 213 9.69 7.27 -9.75
N VAL A 214 10.82 7.32 -9.05
CA VAL A 214 10.87 7.69 -7.63
C VAL A 214 11.22 9.17 -7.49
N GLY A 215 10.42 9.93 -6.76
CA GLY A 215 10.61 11.37 -6.61
C GLY A 215 11.99 11.75 -6.06
N ALA A 216 12.45 11.09 -5.00
CA ALA A 216 13.77 11.34 -4.41
C ALA A 216 14.92 11.01 -5.37
N VAL A 217 14.81 9.92 -6.15
CA VAL A 217 15.82 9.56 -7.17
C VAL A 217 15.82 10.57 -8.32
N THR A 218 14.63 10.99 -8.78
CA THR A 218 14.51 12.01 -9.83
C THR A 218 15.16 13.34 -9.42
N GLN A 219 14.96 13.78 -8.17
CA GLN A 219 15.59 15.00 -7.66
C GLN A 219 17.10 14.86 -7.53
N LEU A 220 17.56 13.73 -6.99
CA LEU A 220 18.99 13.44 -6.85
C LEU A 220 19.71 13.43 -8.20
N THR A 221 19.20 12.69 -9.17
CA THR A 221 19.80 12.58 -10.51
C THR A 221 19.73 13.90 -11.27
N ALA A 222 18.65 14.69 -11.11
CA ALA A 222 18.57 16.03 -11.69
C ALA A 222 19.61 17.00 -11.11
N SER A 223 19.99 16.82 -9.83
CA SER A 223 20.96 17.68 -9.15
C SER A 223 22.41 17.28 -9.41
N MET A 224 22.70 15.97 -9.42
CA MET A 224 24.06 15.44 -9.55
C MET A 224 24.46 15.11 -10.99
N GLY A 225 23.47 14.88 -11.90
CA GLY A 225 23.75 14.42 -13.26
C GLY A 225 24.62 13.15 -13.25
N ASP A 226 25.77 13.24 -13.94
CA ASP A 226 26.75 12.13 -14.02
C ASP A 226 27.48 11.85 -12.70
N GLY A 227 27.32 12.70 -11.68
CA GLY A 227 27.94 12.53 -10.36
C GLY A 227 27.33 11.44 -9.49
N VAL A 228 26.20 10.86 -9.90
CA VAL A 228 25.56 9.72 -9.23
C VAL A 228 25.35 8.57 -10.21
N LYS A 229 25.63 7.34 -9.77
CA LYS A 229 25.44 6.12 -10.55
C LYS A 229 24.30 5.27 -9.98
N LEU A 230 23.34 4.91 -10.83
CA LEU A 230 22.32 3.90 -10.54
C LEU A 230 22.89 2.53 -10.96
N LEU A 231 23.02 1.62 -9.99
CA LEU A 231 23.67 0.33 -10.17
C LEU A 231 22.73 -0.72 -10.76
N SER A 232 23.28 -1.55 -11.64
CA SER A 232 22.59 -2.69 -12.24
C SER A 232 22.85 -3.98 -11.46
N PHE A 233 22.07 -5.02 -11.79
CA PHE A 233 22.30 -6.41 -11.36
C PHE A 233 22.53 -7.29 -12.59
N THR A 234 23.56 -8.10 -12.59
CA THR A 234 23.69 -9.22 -13.52
C THR A 234 22.72 -10.34 -13.14
N ASP A 235 22.49 -11.30 -14.03
CA ASP A 235 21.63 -12.46 -13.72
C ASP A 235 22.19 -13.29 -12.55
N GLU A 236 23.51 -13.42 -12.42
CA GLU A 236 24.17 -14.11 -11.31
C GLU A 236 23.99 -13.35 -10.00
N GLN A 237 24.21 -12.04 -10.00
CA GLN A 237 24.00 -11.19 -8.82
C GLN A 237 22.52 -11.19 -8.37
N MET A 238 21.58 -11.17 -9.33
CA MET A 238 20.16 -11.30 -9.04
C MET A 238 19.83 -12.66 -8.39
N ALA A 239 20.36 -13.76 -8.94
CA ALA A 239 20.16 -15.09 -8.38
C ALA A 239 20.73 -15.19 -6.96
N THR A 240 21.94 -14.66 -6.74
CA THR A 240 22.58 -14.63 -5.43
C THR A 240 21.79 -13.78 -4.42
N ALA A 241 21.42 -12.55 -4.80
CA ALA A 241 20.64 -11.64 -3.95
C ALA A 241 19.27 -12.21 -3.54
N ASN A 242 18.66 -13.00 -4.41
CA ASN A 242 17.37 -13.66 -4.18
C ASN A 242 17.47 -14.84 -3.18
N GLY A 243 18.61 -15.53 -3.18
CA GLY A 243 18.81 -16.72 -2.34
C GLY A 243 17.66 -17.73 -2.49
N ASP A 244 17.31 -18.40 -1.40
CA ASP A 244 16.23 -19.38 -1.36
C ASP A 244 14.81 -18.78 -1.37
N MET A 245 14.68 -17.47 -1.20
CA MET A 245 13.36 -16.81 -1.09
C MET A 245 12.63 -16.72 -2.42
N GLY A 246 13.35 -16.56 -3.55
CA GLY A 246 12.75 -16.44 -4.88
C GLY A 246 11.75 -15.29 -5.00
N LEU A 247 11.92 -14.22 -4.20
CA LEU A 247 10.92 -13.15 -4.08
C LEU A 247 11.13 -12.04 -5.12
N TRP A 248 12.40 -11.74 -5.44
CA TRP A 248 12.72 -10.68 -6.39
C TRP A 248 12.75 -11.25 -7.81
N VAL A 249 12.17 -10.48 -8.72
CA VAL A 249 12.17 -10.75 -10.16
C VAL A 249 12.98 -9.68 -10.87
N ARG A 250 13.48 -9.99 -12.06
CA ARG A 250 14.14 -9.00 -12.90
C ARG A 250 13.20 -7.86 -13.26
N TYR A 251 13.73 -6.66 -13.20
CA TYR A 251 13.05 -5.44 -13.63
C TYR A 251 14.04 -4.55 -14.37
N ASP A 252 13.66 -4.08 -15.56
CA ASP A 252 14.46 -3.13 -16.33
C ASP A 252 13.84 -1.73 -16.18
N ILE A 253 14.54 -0.83 -15.47
CA ILE A 253 14.17 0.59 -15.43
C ILE A 253 14.44 1.16 -16.82
N PRO A 254 13.43 1.69 -17.53
CA PRO A 254 13.62 2.20 -18.87
C PRO A 254 14.62 3.36 -18.91
N GLY A 255 15.46 3.40 -19.93
CA GLY A 255 16.36 4.54 -20.17
C GLY A 255 15.59 5.86 -20.29
N GLY A 256 16.19 6.94 -19.82
CA GLY A 256 15.54 8.25 -19.77
C GLY A 256 14.48 8.41 -18.68
N THR A 257 14.29 7.41 -17.81
CA THR A 257 13.39 7.52 -16.63
C THR A 257 13.89 8.57 -15.66
N TYR A 258 15.18 8.65 -15.47
CA TYR A 258 15.85 9.59 -14.57
C TYR A 258 16.78 10.52 -15.35
N PRO A 259 16.83 11.84 -15.04
CA PRO A 259 17.75 12.77 -15.67
C PRO A 259 19.20 12.28 -15.66
N GLY A 260 19.89 12.37 -16.80
CA GLY A 260 21.28 11.92 -16.95
C GLY A 260 21.47 10.40 -17.03
N HIS A 261 20.41 9.61 -17.08
CA HIS A 261 20.46 8.14 -17.18
C HIS A 261 19.68 7.67 -18.42
N ASP A 262 20.30 7.79 -19.59
CA ASP A 262 19.68 7.51 -20.89
C ASP A 262 19.58 6.01 -21.20
N ASP A 263 20.44 5.19 -20.59
CA ASP A 263 20.44 3.75 -20.77
C ASP A 263 19.47 3.06 -19.76
N ALA A 264 18.92 1.92 -20.17
CA ALA A 264 18.14 1.09 -19.29
C ALA A 264 19.01 0.47 -18.18
N VAL A 265 18.47 0.41 -16.95
CA VAL A 265 19.16 -0.19 -15.81
C VAL A 265 18.46 -1.47 -15.40
N ALA A 266 19.16 -2.59 -15.57
CA ALA A 266 18.69 -3.90 -15.15
C ALA A 266 18.81 -4.01 -13.62
N THR A 267 17.70 -4.21 -12.92
CA THR A 267 17.64 -4.35 -11.46
C THR A 267 16.66 -5.44 -11.05
N ILE A 268 16.33 -5.50 -9.78
CA ILE A 268 15.39 -6.46 -9.21
C ILE A 268 14.21 -5.74 -8.56
N ALA A 269 13.07 -6.41 -8.51
CA ALA A 269 11.85 -5.86 -7.93
C ALA A 269 11.02 -6.94 -7.26
N LYS A 270 10.19 -6.55 -6.31
CA LYS A 270 9.21 -7.41 -5.64
C LYS A 270 7.86 -6.71 -5.53
N PRO A 271 6.73 -7.44 -5.38
CA PRO A 271 5.42 -6.80 -5.31
C PRO A 271 5.25 -5.98 -4.03
N ASN A 272 4.54 -4.85 -4.17
CA ASN A 272 3.88 -4.16 -3.08
C ASN A 272 2.39 -4.51 -3.09
N PHE A 273 1.78 -4.57 -1.92
CA PHE A 273 0.36 -4.82 -1.79
C PHE A 273 -0.30 -3.92 -0.75
N LEU A 274 -1.60 -3.77 -0.86
CA LEU A 274 -2.42 -3.11 0.12
C LEU A 274 -2.92 -4.15 1.12
N ALA A 275 -2.54 -3.98 2.36
CA ALA A 275 -3.02 -4.75 3.50
C ALA A 275 -4.16 -4.03 4.21
N VAL A 276 -4.99 -4.78 4.89
CA VAL A 276 -6.10 -4.31 5.74
C VAL A 276 -6.22 -5.21 6.96
N ARG A 277 -6.74 -4.69 8.06
CA ARG A 277 -7.11 -5.52 9.23
C ARG A 277 -8.31 -6.41 8.90
N ALA A 278 -8.31 -7.62 9.44
CA ALA A 278 -9.38 -8.59 9.22
C ALA A 278 -10.74 -8.17 9.80
N ASP A 279 -10.75 -7.30 10.80
CA ASP A 279 -11.95 -6.80 11.50
C ASP A 279 -12.59 -5.57 10.85
N VAL A 280 -12.01 -5.02 9.79
CA VAL A 280 -12.69 -4.00 8.97
C VAL A 280 -13.90 -4.64 8.30
N PRO A 281 -15.10 -4.02 8.35
CA PRO A 281 -16.32 -4.62 7.80
C PRO A 281 -16.18 -5.04 6.33
N GLU A 282 -16.71 -6.21 5.99
CA GLU A 282 -16.67 -6.78 4.63
C GLU A 282 -17.18 -5.78 3.58
N GLU A 283 -18.32 -5.14 3.86
CA GLU A 283 -18.92 -4.17 2.95
C GLU A 283 -18.01 -2.99 2.66
N HIS A 284 -17.28 -2.48 3.67
CA HIS A 284 -16.38 -1.35 3.50
C HIS A 284 -15.18 -1.70 2.61
N VAL A 285 -14.59 -2.88 2.80
CA VAL A 285 -13.47 -3.34 1.97
C VAL A 285 -13.94 -3.69 0.55
N TYR A 286 -15.15 -4.25 0.39
CA TYR A 286 -15.74 -4.49 -0.92
C TYR A 286 -15.93 -3.17 -1.69
N LEU A 287 -16.59 -2.18 -1.08
CA LEU A 287 -16.82 -0.87 -1.69
C LEU A 287 -15.52 -0.14 -2.02
N PHE A 288 -14.54 -0.21 -1.13
CA PHE A 288 -13.22 0.35 -1.35
C PHE A 288 -12.53 -0.31 -2.56
N THR A 289 -12.46 -1.65 -2.58
CA THR A 289 -11.81 -2.40 -3.66
C THR A 289 -12.46 -2.10 -5.02
N LYS A 290 -13.78 -2.13 -5.07
CA LYS A 290 -14.57 -1.76 -6.25
C LYS A 290 -14.27 -0.33 -6.71
N THR A 291 -14.29 0.63 -5.77
CA THR A 291 -14.00 2.03 -6.07
C THR A 291 -12.61 2.23 -6.66
N VAL A 292 -11.59 1.52 -6.14
CA VAL A 292 -10.24 1.57 -6.66
C VAL A 292 -10.18 1.10 -8.12
N TYR A 293 -10.73 -0.08 -8.42
CA TYR A 293 -10.66 -0.66 -9.76
C TYR A 293 -11.55 0.06 -10.79
N GLU A 294 -12.67 0.61 -10.39
CA GLU A 294 -13.52 1.43 -11.26
C GLU A 294 -12.93 2.83 -11.54
N ASN A 295 -11.88 3.24 -10.81
CA ASN A 295 -11.26 4.57 -10.94
C ASN A 295 -9.73 4.50 -11.13
N LEU A 296 -9.18 3.42 -11.68
CA LEU A 296 -7.73 3.29 -11.95
C LEU A 296 -7.13 4.49 -12.71
N PRO A 297 -7.79 5.08 -13.73
CA PRO A 297 -7.26 6.26 -14.42
C PRO A 297 -6.93 7.43 -13.50
N PHE A 298 -7.68 7.62 -12.41
CA PHE A 298 -7.38 8.63 -11.41
C PHE A 298 -6.03 8.37 -10.71
N LEU A 299 -5.79 7.12 -10.29
CA LEU A 299 -4.53 6.74 -9.65
C LEU A 299 -3.34 6.84 -10.62
N GLN A 300 -3.55 6.41 -11.87
CA GLN A 300 -2.55 6.43 -12.95
C GLN A 300 -2.13 7.87 -13.32
N ALA A 301 -3.03 8.84 -13.17
CA ALA A 301 -2.72 10.25 -13.36
C ALA A 301 -1.89 10.84 -12.22
N ILE A 302 -1.96 10.25 -11.01
CA ILE A 302 -1.18 10.71 -9.84
C ILE A 302 0.23 10.14 -9.86
N HIS A 303 0.38 8.85 -10.17
CA HIS A 303 1.71 8.21 -10.17
C HIS A 303 1.81 7.11 -11.24
N PRO A 304 2.80 7.17 -12.15
CA PRO A 304 2.96 6.20 -13.24
C PRO A 304 3.08 4.74 -12.79
N ALA A 305 3.66 4.46 -11.62
CA ALA A 305 3.78 3.11 -11.07
C ALA A 305 2.42 2.39 -10.96
N THR A 306 1.33 3.12 -10.73
CA THR A 306 -0.02 2.55 -10.62
C THR A 306 -0.58 2.03 -11.94
N LYS A 307 0.09 2.28 -13.08
CA LYS A 307 -0.23 1.63 -14.36
C LYS A 307 -0.04 0.11 -14.31
N ALA A 308 0.74 -0.39 -13.35
CA ALA A 308 0.87 -1.82 -13.09
C ALA A 308 -0.40 -2.44 -12.48
N MET A 309 -1.27 -1.61 -11.89
CA MET A 309 -2.54 -2.05 -11.31
C MET A 309 -3.53 -2.36 -12.44
N ALA A 310 -3.87 -3.63 -12.55
CA ALA A 310 -4.87 -4.13 -13.47
C ALA A 310 -5.66 -5.24 -12.77
N ILE A 311 -6.93 -5.40 -13.11
CA ILE A 311 -7.80 -6.36 -12.43
C ILE A 311 -7.28 -7.79 -12.53
N GLU A 312 -6.71 -8.15 -13.68
CA GLU A 312 -6.14 -9.47 -13.97
C GLU A 312 -4.88 -9.77 -13.13
N LYS A 313 -4.25 -8.73 -12.57
CA LYS A 313 -3.05 -8.82 -11.73
C LYS A 313 -3.33 -8.56 -10.25
N ALA A 314 -4.58 -8.28 -9.90
CA ALA A 314 -4.99 -7.81 -8.58
C ALA A 314 -4.55 -8.71 -7.41
N ILE A 315 -4.48 -10.01 -7.65
CA ILE A 315 -4.14 -11.00 -6.64
C ILE A 315 -2.77 -11.67 -6.85
N ALA A 316 -2.02 -11.22 -7.86
CA ALA A 316 -0.74 -11.81 -8.20
C ALA A 316 0.32 -11.55 -7.13
N GLY A 317 0.94 -12.61 -6.59
CA GLY A 317 2.03 -12.51 -5.61
C GLY A 317 1.62 -11.98 -4.25
N LEU A 318 0.34 -12.02 -3.90
CA LEU A 318 -0.13 -11.65 -2.55
C LEU A 318 0.37 -12.66 -1.51
N PRO A 319 1.04 -12.19 -0.43
CA PRO A 319 1.64 -13.06 0.57
C PRO A 319 0.68 -13.49 1.67
N VAL A 320 -0.51 -12.89 1.75
CA VAL A 320 -1.48 -13.05 2.84
C VAL A 320 -2.87 -13.28 2.25
N PRO A 321 -3.73 -14.09 2.88
CA PRO A 321 -5.10 -14.32 2.40
C PRO A 321 -5.88 -13.02 2.18
N LEU A 322 -6.78 -13.04 1.21
CA LEU A 322 -7.65 -11.92 0.88
C LEU A 322 -8.64 -11.60 2.01
N HIS A 323 -8.95 -10.32 2.13
CA HIS A 323 -10.09 -9.90 2.94
C HIS A 323 -11.41 -10.32 2.27
N PRO A 324 -12.44 -10.78 3.03
CA PRO A 324 -13.72 -11.22 2.47
C PRO A 324 -14.33 -10.21 1.50
N GLY A 325 -14.28 -8.91 1.81
CA GLY A 325 -14.79 -7.85 0.93
C GLY A 325 -14.04 -7.73 -0.40
N ALA A 326 -12.71 -7.84 -0.38
CA ALA A 326 -11.91 -7.86 -1.62
C ALA A 326 -12.21 -9.12 -2.43
N MET A 327 -12.29 -10.28 -1.77
CA MET A 327 -12.63 -11.56 -2.40
C MET A 327 -14.00 -11.50 -3.08
N ARG A 328 -15.00 -10.90 -2.44
CA ARG A 328 -16.35 -10.71 -2.99
C ARG A 328 -16.32 -9.92 -4.30
N TYR A 329 -15.58 -8.81 -4.33
CA TYR A 329 -15.43 -8.02 -5.56
C TYR A 329 -14.74 -8.79 -6.67
N TYR A 330 -13.65 -9.50 -6.36
CA TYR A 330 -12.93 -10.29 -7.37
C TYR A 330 -13.78 -11.40 -7.95
N LYS A 331 -14.60 -12.08 -7.14
CA LYS A 331 -15.58 -13.06 -7.64
C LYS A 331 -16.64 -12.42 -8.53
N GLU A 332 -17.13 -11.21 -8.18
CA GLU A 332 -18.10 -10.45 -8.98
C GLU A 332 -17.57 -10.17 -10.40
N VAL A 333 -16.27 -9.85 -10.51
CA VAL A 333 -15.64 -9.53 -11.80
C VAL A 333 -14.98 -10.74 -12.47
N GLY A 334 -15.19 -11.94 -11.98
CA GLY A 334 -14.78 -13.19 -12.62
C GLY A 334 -13.31 -13.59 -12.40
N ILE A 335 -12.67 -13.12 -11.34
CA ILE A 335 -11.31 -13.55 -10.98
C ILE A 335 -11.37 -14.84 -10.17
N ASP A 336 -10.66 -15.87 -10.65
CA ASP A 336 -10.49 -17.13 -9.92
C ASP A 336 -9.49 -16.91 -8.76
N ILE A 337 -9.95 -17.23 -7.54
CA ILE A 337 -9.15 -17.03 -6.33
C ILE A 337 -8.53 -18.37 -5.92
N PRO A 338 -7.19 -18.47 -5.90
CA PRO A 338 -6.52 -19.70 -5.48
C PRO A 338 -6.73 -19.97 -3.99
N GLU A 339 -6.70 -21.26 -3.61
CA GLU A 339 -7.04 -21.72 -2.26
C GLU A 339 -6.20 -21.06 -1.15
N ASN A 340 -4.91 -20.83 -1.42
CA ASN A 340 -4.00 -20.19 -0.46
C ASN A 340 -4.34 -18.71 -0.16
N LEU A 341 -5.15 -18.06 -0.99
CA LEU A 341 -5.64 -16.71 -0.78
C LEU A 341 -7.06 -16.67 -0.19
N MET A 342 -7.70 -17.81 0.00
CA MET A 342 -8.99 -17.88 0.70
C MET A 342 -8.75 -17.77 2.21
N ALA A 343 -9.39 -16.79 2.86
CA ALA A 343 -9.40 -16.71 4.31
C ALA A 343 -10.13 -17.96 4.87
N LYS A 344 -9.49 -18.64 5.82
CA LYS A 344 -10.11 -19.77 6.54
C LYS A 344 -11.00 -19.23 7.63
#